data_ba314e7d9e898e73da991290ee232199
#
_entry.id   ba314e7d9e898e73da991290ee232199
#
_cell.length_a   1.000
_cell.length_b   1.000
_cell.length_c   1.000
_cell.angle_alpha   90.00
_cell.angle_beta   90.00
_cell.angle_gamma   90.00
#
_symmetry.space_group_name_H-M   'P 1'
#
loop_
_entity.id
_entity.type
_entity.pdbx_description
1 polymer ?
#
loop_
_entity_poly.entity_id
_entity_poly.type
_entity_poly.pdbx_seq_one_letter_code
_entity_poly.pdbx_strand_id
1 'polypeptide(L)'
;MRIRLIREDLNAPPGTVHDGIEKRAGGVLFWRAGTVIDVDRRAVQLLVGNGDAEPADDEAEAAVPNWRQGRDRVLLAREMLARGIDPDDRERFKRGELLGYNADGSEILGPNSGGADDE
;
A
#
# COMPACT_ATOMS: atom_id res chain seq x y z
N MET A 1 -14.48 14.08 -6.65
CA MET A 1 -13.98 12.71 -6.74
C MET A 1 -13.66 12.19 -5.35
N ARG A 2 -14.12 11.01 -5.04
CA ARG A 2 -13.90 10.41 -3.72
C ARG A 2 -12.81 9.34 -3.79
N ILE A 3 -11.95 9.34 -2.79
CA ILE A 3 -10.90 8.34 -2.65
C ILE A 3 -10.93 7.79 -1.23
N ARG A 4 -10.48 6.54 -1.07
CA ARG A 4 -10.32 5.91 0.24
C ARG A 4 -8.83 5.81 0.53
N LEU A 5 -8.41 6.36 1.65
CA LEU A 5 -7.00 6.36 2.03
C LEU A 5 -6.58 4.97 2.50
N ILE A 6 -5.46 4.50 1.99
CA ILE A 6 -4.89 3.19 2.35
C ILE A 6 -3.74 3.38 3.33
N ARG A 7 -2.95 4.42 3.12
CA ARG A 7 -1.76 4.69 3.93
C ARG A 7 -2.14 5.23 5.30
N GLU A 8 -1.48 4.74 6.35
CA GLU A 8 -1.81 5.07 7.73
C GLU A 8 -1.19 6.35 8.26
N ASP A 9 -0.17 6.85 7.60
CA ASP A 9 0.62 7.97 8.12
C ASP A 9 0.59 9.20 7.22
N LEU A 10 -0.50 9.39 6.48
CA LEU A 10 -0.66 10.58 5.65
C LEU A 10 -0.97 11.79 6.51
N ASN A 11 -0.14 12.83 6.40
CA ASN A 11 -0.36 14.08 7.11
C ASN A 11 -1.54 14.85 6.51
N ALA A 12 -2.33 15.45 7.39
CA ALA A 12 -3.36 16.41 6.98
C ALA A 12 -2.85 17.82 7.24
N PRO A 13 -3.27 18.81 6.43
CA PRO A 13 -2.90 20.21 6.68
C PRO A 13 -3.37 20.69 8.04
N PRO A 14 -2.63 21.59 8.72
CA PRO A 14 -3.08 22.17 9.97
C PRO A 14 -4.47 22.81 9.82
N GLY A 15 -5.32 22.59 10.79
CA GLY A 15 -6.67 23.15 10.76
C GLY A 15 -7.70 22.32 9.99
N THR A 16 -7.32 21.19 9.42
CA THR A 16 -8.26 20.30 8.75
C THR A 16 -9.26 19.72 9.76
N VAL A 17 -10.54 19.83 9.44
CA VAL A 17 -11.62 19.27 10.26
C VAL A 17 -12.33 18.17 9.48
N HIS A 18 -12.24 16.95 9.98
CA HIS A 18 -12.84 15.77 9.34
C HIS A 18 -12.90 14.63 10.36
N ASP A 19 -13.91 13.78 10.26
CA ASP A 19 -14.06 12.65 11.18
C ASP A 19 -12.91 11.65 11.10
N GLY A 20 -12.24 11.59 9.97
CA GLY A 20 -11.10 10.70 9.77
C GLY A 20 -9.76 11.27 10.20
N ILE A 21 -9.74 12.40 10.87
CA ILE A 21 -8.50 13.02 11.35
C ILE A 21 -8.12 12.44 12.72
N GLU A 22 -6.85 12.08 12.85
CA GLU A 22 -6.25 11.70 14.12
C GLU A 22 -5.22 12.76 14.51
N LYS A 23 -5.35 13.32 15.73
CA LYS A 23 -4.38 14.28 16.25
C LYS A 23 -3.36 13.52 17.08
N ARG A 24 -2.09 13.65 16.71
CA ARG A 24 -0.98 13.00 17.40
C ARG A 24 -0.16 14.01 18.20
N ALA A 25 0.88 13.52 18.87
CA ALA A 25 1.76 14.34 19.70
C ALA A 25 2.28 15.56 18.91
N GLY A 26 2.35 16.70 19.58
CA GLY A 26 2.78 17.95 18.96
C GLY A 26 1.69 18.64 18.13
N GLY A 27 0.45 18.14 18.16
CA GLY A 27 -0.66 18.73 17.41
C GLY A 27 -0.65 18.41 15.93
N VAL A 28 0.18 17.48 15.49
CA VAL A 28 0.25 17.07 14.09
C VAL A 28 -0.99 16.24 13.74
N LEU A 29 -1.61 16.56 12.60
CA LEU A 29 -2.81 15.88 12.14
C LEU A 29 -2.48 14.81 11.09
N PHE A 30 -3.11 13.65 11.23
CA PHE A 30 -2.95 12.54 10.31
C PHE A 30 -4.31 12.03 9.86
N TRP A 31 -4.36 11.53 8.63
CA TRP A 31 -5.54 10.84 8.12
C TRP A 31 -5.53 9.38 8.59
N ARG A 32 -6.67 8.89 9.08
CA ARG A 32 -6.79 7.46 9.41
C ARG A 32 -6.96 6.67 8.12
N ALA A 33 -6.33 5.50 8.06
CA ALA A 33 -6.53 4.57 6.95
C ALA A 33 -8.00 4.16 6.86
N GLY A 34 -8.50 4.02 5.65
CA GLY A 34 -9.91 3.71 5.41
C GLY A 34 -10.81 4.91 5.31
N THR A 35 -10.31 6.11 5.60
CA THR A 35 -11.10 7.35 5.49
C THR A 35 -11.37 7.67 4.03
N VAL A 36 -12.63 8.01 3.73
CA VAL A 36 -13.04 8.47 2.39
C VAL A 36 -13.07 9.99 2.39
N ILE A 37 -12.38 10.61 1.45
CA ILE A 37 -12.34 12.06 1.30
C ILE A 37 -12.72 12.46 -0.12
N ASP A 38 -13.23 13.66 -0.27
CA ASP A 38 -13.57 14.24 -1.56
C ASP A 38 -12.45 15.20 -1.96
N VAL A 39 -11.84 14.97 -3.12
CA VAL A 39 -10.68 15.74 -3.58
C VAL A 39 -10.80 16.03 -5.07
N ASP A 40 -9.95 16.93 -5.56
CA ASP A 40 -9.90 17.26 -6.96
C ASP A 40 -9.12 16.21 -7.76
N ARG A 41 -9.18 16.33 -9.09
CA ARG A 41 -8.55 15.36 -9.99
C ARG A 41 -7.04 15.25 -9.77
N ARG A 42 -6.37 16.37 -9.50
CA ARG A 42 -4.92 16.37 -9.30
C ARG A 42 -4.54 15.58 -8.06
N ALA A 43 -5.28 15.74 -6.98
CA ALA A 43 -5.06 14.99 -5.75
C ALA A 43 -5.35 13.51 -5.96
N VAL A 44 -6.38 13.17 -6.72
CA VAL A 44 -6.68 11.78 -7.06
C VAL A 44 -5.52 11.17 -7.83
N GLN A 45 -5.03 11.84 -8.87
CA GLN A 45 -3.92 11.34 -9.68
C GLN A 45 -2.65 11.15 -8.85
N LEU A 46 -2.39 12.05 -7.90
CA LEU A 46 -1.23 11.95 -7.04
C LEU A 46 -1.35 10.82 -6.02
N LEU A 47 -2.42 10.83 -5.24
CA LEU A 47 -2.58 9.86 -4.13
C LEU A 47 -2.86 8.45 -4.64
N VAL A 48 -3.76 8.32 -5.59
CA VAL A 48 -4.09 7.00 -6.15
C VAL A 48 -2.95 6.49 -7.03
N GLY A 49 -2.31 7.38 -7.79
CA GLY A 49 -1.17 7.01 -8.62
C GLY A 49 0.02 6.50 -7.80
N ASN A 50 0.23 7.06 -6.61
CA ASN A 50 1.29 6.62 -5.70
C ASN A 50 0.91 5.36 -4.89
N GLY A 51 -0.34 4.92 -4.96
CA GLY A 51 -0.80 3.79 -4.18
C GLY A 51 -1.16 4.12 -2.73
N ASP A 52 -1.23 5.40 -2.38
CA ASP A 52 -1.59 5.86 -1.03
C ASP A 52 -3.09 5.82 -0.79
N ALA A 53 -3.88 5.75 -1.85
CA ALA A 53 -5.33 5.71 -1.80
C ALA A 53 -5.87 4.87 -2.95
N GLU A 54 -7.13 4.48 -2.84
CA GLU A 54 -7.86 3.82 -3.92
C GLU A 54 -9.09 4.63 -4.29
N PRO A 55 -9.60 4.52 -5.53
CA PRO A 55 -10.82 5.23 -5.92
C PRO A 55 -12.01 4.75 -5.09
N ALA A 56 -12.88 5.68 -4.71
CA ALA A 56 -14.11 5.36 -3.98
C ALA A 56 -15.36 5.75 -4.77
N ASP A 57 -15.19 6.28 -5.98
CA ASP A 57 -16.30 6.52 -6.92
C ASP A 57 -15.81 6.35 -8.36
N ASP A 58 -16.75 6.36 -9.29
CA ASP A 58 -16.45 6.11 -10.72
C ASP A 58 -15.59 7.20 -11.33
N GLU A 59 -15.76 8.45 -10.92
CA GLU A 59 -14.94 9.54 -11.41
C GLU A 59 -13.47 9.39 -11.03
N ALA A 60 -13.22 9.02 -9.79
CA ALA A 60 -11.86 8.80 -9.31
C ALA A 60 -11.23 7.59 -10.01
N GLU A 61 -12.00 6.52 -10.23
CA GLU A 61 -11.51 5.35 -10.95
C GLU A 61 -11.13 5.72 -12.39
N ALA A 62 -11.96 6.50 -13.05
CA ALA A 62 -11.68 6.93 -14.42
C ALA A 62 -10.45 7.85 -14.52
N ALA A 63 -10.16 8.60 -13.47
CA ALA A 63 -9.00 9.49 -13.44
C ALA A 63 -7.67 8.75 -13.36
N VAL A 64 -7.66 7.53 -12.81
CA VAL A 64 -6.47 6.68 -12.72
C VAL A 64 -6.85 5.25 -13.11
N PRO A 65 -6.98 4.95 -14.42
CA PRO A 65 -7.49 3.65 -14.88
C PRO A 65 -6.66 2.45 -14.42
N ASN A 66 -5.37 2.64 -14.20
CA ASN A 66 -4.47 1.56 -13.78
C ASN A 66 -4.17 1.57 -12.28
N TRP A 67 -5.08 2.10 -11.49
CA TRP A 67 -4.86 2.30 -10.05
C TRP A 67 -4.55 0.99 -9.31
N ARG A 68 -5.11 -0.14 -9.74
CA ARG A 68 -4.86 -1.43 -9.09
C ARG A 68 -3.40 -1.83 -9.13
N GLN A 69 -2.72 -1.54 -10.23
CA GLN A 69 -1.29 -1.86 -10.35
C GLN A 69 -0.46 -1.07 -9.33
N GLY A 70 -0.76 0.22 -9.16
CA GLY A 70 -0.06 1.05 -8.19
C GLY A 70 -0.33 0.58 -6.76
N ARG A 71 -1.59 0.32 -6.44
CA ARG A 71 -1.97 -0.19 -5.12
C ARG A 71 -1.28 -1.52 -4.81
N ASP A 72 -1.36 -2.46 -5.73
CA ASP A 72 -0.81 -3.80 -5.51
C ASP A 72 0.70 -3.75 -5.33
N ARG A 73 1.38 -2.87 -6.06
CA ARG A 73 2.83 -2.67 -5.92
C ARG A 73 3.18 -2.14 -4.52
N VAL A 74 2.41 -1.18 -4.02
CA VAL A 74 2.65 -0.61 -2.69
C VAL A 74 2.37 -1.65 -1.60
N LEU A 75 1.28 -2.40 -1.72
CA LEU A 75 0.94 -3.44 -0.75
C LEU A 75 2.01 -4.54 -0.75
N LEU A 76 2.50 -4.93 -1.91
CA LEU A 76 3.58 -5.91 -2.02
C LEU A 76 4.85 -5.40 -1.34
N ALA A 77 5.22 -4.14 -1.58
CA ALA A 77 6.41 -3.55 -0.98
C ALA A 77 6.30 -3.51 0.55
N ARG A 78 5.13 -3.18 1.06
CA ARG A 78 4.88 -3.17 2.51
C ARG A 78 5.01 -4.56 3.11
N GLU A 79 4.45 -5.55 2.44
CA GLU A 79 4.51 -6.92 2.93
C GLU A 79 5.94 -7.44 2.92
N MET A 80 6.69 -7.17 1.86
CA MET A 80 8.10 -7.53 1.78
C MET A 80 8.90 -6.88 2.92
N LEU A 81 8.67 -5.59 3.15
CA LEU A 81 9.35 -4.88 4.22
C LEU A 81 9.03 -5.47 5.59
N ALA A 82 7.76 -5.78 5.84
CA ALA A 82 7.33 -6.37 7.11
C ALA A 82 7.94 -7.75 7.35
N ARG A 83 8.24 -8.49 6.29
CA ARG A 83 8.85 -9.82 6.37
C ARG A 83 10.37 -9.79 6.24
N GLY A 84 10.96 -8.61 6.05
CA GLY A 84 12.40 -8.47 5.87
C GLY A 84 12.93 -9.04 4.57
N ILE A 85 12.08 -9.11 3.53
CA ILE A 85 12.48 -9.68 2.25
C ILE A 85 13.32 -8.68 1.44
N ASP A 86 14.46 -9.16 0.94
CA ASP A 86 15.36 -8.36 0.12
C ASP A 86 14.66 -7.97 -1.20
N PRO A 87 14.77 -6.73 -1.67
CA PRO A 87 14.22 -6.31 -2.96
C PRO A 87 14.68 -7.18 -4.14
N ASP A 88 15.88 -7.75 -4.06
CA ASP A 88 16.39 -8.64 -5.12
C ASP A 88 15.61 -9.95 -5.20
N ASP A 89 14.92 -10.34 -4.14
CA ASP A 89 14.11 -11.55 -4.09
C ASP A 89 12.63 -11.28 -4.37
N ARG A 90 12.30 -10.09 -4.85
CA ARG A 90 10.93 -9.67 -5.09
C ARG A 90 10.14 -10.63 -5.98
N GLU A 91 10.75 -11.08 -7.09
CA GLU A 91 10.06 -11.96 -8.03
C GLU A 91 9.80 -13.35 -7.40
N ARG A 92 10.71 -13.83 -6.61
CA ARG A 92 10.52 -15.09 -5.88
C ARG A 92 9.38 -14.97 -4.87
N PHE A 93 9.32 -13.83 -4.17
CA PHE A 93 8.24 -13.58 -3.22
C PHE A 93 6.89 -13.48 -3.94
N LYS A 94 6.83 -12.77 -5.06
CA LYS A 94 5.60 -12.63 -5.85
C LYS A 94 5.07 -13.98 -6.35
N ARG A 95 5.95 -14.89 -6.70
CA ARG A 95 5.57 -16.20 -7.21
C ARG A 95 5.26 -17.21 -6.08
N GLY A 96 5.37 -16.79 -4.82
CA GLY A 96 5.15 -17.69 -3.69
C GLY A 96 6.27 -18.70 -3.47
N GLU A 97 7.46 -18.43 -3.97
CA GLU A 97 8.63 -19.30 -3.80
C GLU A 97 9.38 -19.00 -2.51
N LEU A 98 9.29 -17.77 -2.03
CA LEU A 98 9.98 -17.31 -0.83
C LEU A 98 8.98 -16.60 0.07
N LEU A 99 8.91 -16.99 1.35
CA LEU A 99 8.00 -16.37 2.32
C LEU A 99 8.71 -15.44 3.29
N GLY A 100 10.00 -15.59 3.49
CA GLY A 100 10.78 -14.78 4.41
C GLY A 100 12.06 -15.47 4.80
N TYR A 101 12.63 -15.08 5.95
CA TYR A 101 13.89 -15.63 6.45
C TYR A 101 13.76 -15.98 7.93
N ASN A 102 14.45 -17.04 8.34
CA ASN A 102 14.59 -17.38 9.74
C ASN A 102 15.60 -16.45 10.42
N ALA A 103 15.67 -16.51 11.74
CA ALA A 103 16.61 -15.67 12.51
C ALA A 103 18.07 -15.92 12.14
N ASP A 104 18.39 -17.10 11.63
CA ASP A 104 19.76 -17.45 11.23
C ASP A 104 20.08 -17.06 9.78
N GLY A 105 19.13 -16.41 9.08
CA GLY A 105 19.31 -15.99 7.69
C GLY A 105 18.90 -17.01 6.65
N SER A 106 18.52 -18.23 7.07
CA SER A 106 18.05 -19.24 6.13
C SER A 106 16.67 -18.89 5.59
N GLU A 107 16.38 -19.30 4.36
CA GLU A 107 15.12 -18.97 3.68
C GLU A 107 13.96 -19.81 4.17
N ILE A 108 12.80 -19.19 4.29
CA ILE A 108 11.53 -19.89 4.49
C ILE A 108 10.87 -19.99 3.11
N LEU A 109 10.87 -21.21 2.56
CA LEU A 109 10.37 -21.42 1.21
C LEU A 109 8.86 -21.58 1.18
N GLY A 110 8.25 -21.04 0.14
CA GLY A 110 6.82 -21.14 -0.08
C GLY A 110 6.43 -22.40 -0.85
N PRO A 111 5.13 -22.65 -0.98
CA PRO A 111 4.62 -23.83 -1.67
C PRO A 111 4.99 -23.88 -3.15
N ASN A 112 5.34 -22.75 -3.73
CA ASN A 112 5.71 -22.66 -5.13
C ASN A 112 7.24 -22.63 -5.33
N SER A 113 8.01 -23.01 -4.31
CA SER A 113 9.45 -23.10 -4.48
C SER A 113 9.75 -24.14 -5.57
N GLY A 114 10.61 -23.76 -6.49
CA GLY A 114 10.75 -24.48 -7.74
C GLY A 114 11.17 -25.91 -7.66
N GLY A 115 11.67 -26.34 -6.53
CA GLY A 115 12.06 -27.73 -6.36
C GLY A 115 10.92 -28.68 -6.38
N ALA A 116 9.78 -28.17 -6.34
CA ALA A 116 8.66 -29.03 -6.33
C ALA A 116 8.43 -29.70 -7.62
N ASP A 117 9.08 -29.48 -8.47
CA ASP A 117 8.76 -30.09 -9.52
C ASP A 117 9.12 -31.32 -9.69
N ASP A 118 9.32 -31.47 -9.43
CA ASP A 118 9.49 -32.50 -9.59
C ASP A 118 8.84 -33.43 -9.33
N GLU A 119 8.57 -33.31 -9.44
CA GLU A 119 8.02 -34.21 -9.35
C GLU A 119 7.70 -34.88 -9.81
#